data_548d4f5edc71f4de4d1a24920de58da3
#
_entry.id   548d4f5edc71f4de4d1a24920de58da3
#
_cell.length_a   1.000
_cell.length_b   1.000
_cell.length_c   1.000
_cell.angle_alpha   90.00
_cell.angle_beta   90.00
_cell.angle_gamma   90.00
#
_symmetry.space_group_name_H-M   'P 1'
#
loop_
_entity.id
_entity.type
_entity.pdbx_description
1 polymer ?
#
loop_
_entity_poly.entity_id
_entity_poly.type
_entity_poly.pdbx_seq_one_letter_code
_entity_poly.pdbx_strand_id
1 'polypeptide(L)'
;LISDDLDVIARAIAAVDEAIAASVPGVVGIHIEGPFLNPAKHGIHDPAKFLALDDSAVDLLSSLRNGKTLVTLAPEVAAPGVIASLVARGVIVSAGHSLASFEDMESAAGEGLSGVTHLFNAMTQLGSREPGLVGAAIDLGLISGLIVDRHHVHAAALRAAYRAKGADELMLVTDAMPSV
;
A
#
# COMPACT_ATOMS: atom_id res chain seq x y z
N LEU A 1 -4.75 -3.74 8.40
CA LEU A 1 -5.94 -2.98 8.82
C LEU A 1 -6.49 -2.24 7.61
N ILE A 2 -7.77 -2.38 7.32
CA ILE A 2 -8.51 -1.62 6.30
C ILE A 2 -8.76 -0.17 6.77
N SER A 3 -9.16 0.72 5.84
CA SER A 3 -9.56 2.10 6.15
C SER A 3 -10.55 2.18 7.31
N ASP A 4 -10.23 3.01 8.30
CA ASP A 4 -11.06 3.26 9.46
C ASP A 4 -10.74 4.63 10.07
N ASP A 5 -11.44 5.02 11.14
CA ASP A 5 -11.18 6.24 11.89
C ASP A 5 -9.77 6.23 12.51
N LEU A 6 -9.14 7.40 12.62
CA LEU A 6 -7.76 7.51 13.11
C LEU A 6 -7.57 6.96 14.54
N ASP A 7 -8.62 7.00 15.38
CA ASP A 7 -8.56 6.42 16.72
C ASP A 7 -8.55 4.88 16.70
N VAL A 8 -9.18 4.25 15.69
CA VAL A 8 -9.10 2.80 15.47
C VAL A 8 -7.69 2.43 15.01
N ILE A 9 -7.13 3.21 14.08
CA ILE A 9 -5.75 3.03 13.60
C ILE A 9 -4.76 3.18 14.78
N ALA A 10 -4.93 4.20 15.61
CA ALA A 10 -4.10 4.41 16.80
C ALA A 10 -4.11 3.21 17.76
N ARG A 11 -5.31 2.66 18.04
CA ARG A 11 -5.44 1.46 18.88
C ARG A 11 -4.81 0.23 18.25
N ALA A 12 -4.91 0.07 16.93
CA ALA A 12 -4.28 -1.05 16.22
C ALA A 12 -2.74 -0.96 16.27
N ILE A 13 -2.18 0.23 16.07
CA ILE A 13 -0.73 0.46 16.21
C ILE A 13 -0.27 0.14 17.63
N ALA A 14 -0.99 0.63 18.66
CA ALA A 14 -0.67 0.36 20.06
C ALA A 14 -0.71 -1.15 20.38
N ALA A 15 -1.73 -1.87 19.91
CA ALA A 15 -1.86 -3.31 20.12
C ALA A 15 -0.70 -4.09 19.46
N VAL A 16 -0.27 -3.68 18.27
CA VAL A 16 0.89 -4.30 17.59
C VAL A 16 2.19 -3.99 18.34
N ASP A 17 2.36 -2.75 18.79
CA ASP A 17 3.55 -2.34 19.58
C ASP A 17 3.67 -3.16 20.88
N GLU A 18 2.55 -3.37 21.58
CA GLU A 18 2.48 -4.22 22.77
C GLU A 18 2.77 -5.70 22.45
N ALA A 19 2.21 -6.23 21.36
CA ALA A 19 2.44 -7.61 20.96
C ALA A 19 3.91 -7.88 20.62
N ILE A 20 4.58 -6.96 19.95
CA ILE A 20 6.01 -7.06 19.62
C ILE A 20 6.83 -6.94 20.90
N ALA A 21 6.52 -6.00 21.80
CA ALA A 21 7.19 -5.83 23.07
C ALA A 21 7.05 -7.08 23.96
N ALA A 22 5.92 -7.77 23.89
CA ALA A 22 5.68 -9.05 24.54
C ALA A 22 6.31 -10.26 23.82
N SER A 23 7.05 -10.04 22.74
CA SER A 23 7.68 -11.08 21.92
C SER A 23 6.68 -12.11 21.35
N VAL A 24 5.49 -11.69 20.97
CA VAL A 24 4.49 -12.56 20.33
C VAL A 24 5.06 -13.05 18.98
N PRO A 25 5.22 -14.38 18.79
CA PRO A 25 5.85 -14.90 17.59
C PRO A 25 5.11 -14.52 16.31
N GLY A 26 5.85 -14.09 15.27
CA GLY A 26 5.31 -13.79 13.95
C GLY A 26 4.77 -12.36 13.80
N VAL A 27 4.63 -11.58 14.88
CA VAL A 27 4.24 -10.17 14.78
C VAL A 27 5.50 -9.33 14.58
N VAL A 28 5.64 -8.73 13.39
CA VAL A 28 6.83 -7.93 13.01
C VAL A 28 6.50 -6.47 12.70
N GLY A 29 5.22 -6.14 12.58
CA GLY A 29 4.76 -4.82 12.23
C GLY A 29 3.28 -4.77 11.91
N ILE A 30 2.85 -3.65 11.33
CA ILE A 30 1.47 -3.42 10.91
C ILE A 30 1.42 -2.96 9.44
N HIS A 31 0.44 -3.48 8.70
CA HIS A 31 0.05 -2.92 7.41
C HIS A 31 -1.26 -2.13 7.59
N ILE A 32 -1.23 -0.86 7.25
CA ILE A 32 -2.37 0.06 7.29
C ILE A 32 -2.73 0.39 5.84
N GLU A 33 -3.85 -0.12 5.37
CA GLU A 33 -4.35 0.10 4.02
C GLU A 33 -5.43 1.17 4.03
N GLY A 34 -5.06 2.35 3.57
CA GLY A 34 -5.87 3.57 3.70
C GLY A 34 -5.84 4.18 5.12
N PRO A 35 -6.68 5.16 5.39
CA PRO A 35 -7.80 5.70 4.61
C PRO A 35 -7.43 6.73 3.52
N PHE A 36 -6.19 6.89 3.17
CA PHE A 36 -5.66 7.88 2.22
C PHE A 36 -5.70 7.36 0.78
N LEU A 37 -6.89 6.97 0.32
CA LEU A 37 -7.13 6.25 -0.93
C LEU A 37 -7.96 7.09 -1.90
N ASN A 38 -7.95 6.72 -3.18
CA ASN A 38 -8.78 7.35 -4.18
C ASN A 38 -10.22 6.78 -4.14
N PRO A 39 -11.26 7.59 -3.93
CA PRO A 39 -12.64 7.12 -3.83
C PRO A 39 -13.13 6.35 -5.08
N ALA A 40 -12.59 6.65 -6.26
CA ALA A 40 -12.94 5.93 -7.49
C ALA A 40 -12.35 4.51 -7.55
N LYS A 41 -11.45 4.17 -6.62
CA LYS A 41 -10.79 2.86 -6.51
C LYS A 41 -11.02 2.21 -5.14
N HIS A 42 -12.09 2.58 -4.45
CA HIS A 42 -12.34 2.19 -3.05
C HIS A 42 -12.39 0.66 -2.82
N GLY A 43 -12.71 -0.16 -3.82
CA GLY A 43 -12.87 -1.61 -3.61
C GLY A 43 -13.92 -1.91 -2.54
N ILE A 44 -13.51 -2.61 -1.48
CA ILE A 44 -14.36 -2.92 -0.32
C ILE A 44 -14.26 -1.86 0.80
N HIS A 45 -13.32 -0.90 0.70
CA HIS A 45 -13.19 0.18 1.68
C HIS A 45 -14.42 1.09 1.68
N ASP A 46 -14.82 1.56 2.85
CA ASP A 46 -15.89 2.57 2.97
C ASP A 46 -15.32 3.97 2.61
N PRO A 47 -15.79 4.59 1.51
CA PRO A 47 -15.32 5.91 1.13
C PRO A 47 -15.63 7.01 2.15
N ALA A 48 -16.60 6.79 3.05
CA ALA A 48 -16.90 7.73 4.13
C ALA A 48 -15.77 7.84 5.17
N LYS A 49 -14.86 6.87 5.17
CA LYS A 49 -13.66 6.87 6.03
C LYS A 49 -12.45 7.53 5.38
N PHE A 50 -12.52 7.89 4.10
CA PHE A 50 -11.35 8.43 3.40
C PHE A 50 -10.99 9.84 3.89
N LEU A 51 -9.71 10.05 4.10
CA LEU A 51 -9.14 11.26 4.67
C LEU A 51 -8.03 11.81 3.78
N ALA A 52 -7.79 13.11 3.88
CA ALA A 52 -6.55 13.69 3.39
C ALA A 52 -5.40 13.33 4.32
N LEU A 53 -4.23 13.07 3.74
CA LEU A 53 -3.02 12.78 4.50
C LEU A 53 -2.36 14.09 4.92
N ASP A 54 -2.50 14.45 6.18
CA ASP A 54 -1.91 15.64 6.81
C ASP A 54 -0.78 15.28 7.79
N ASP A 55 -0.15 16.29 8.39
CA ASP A 55 0.95 16.10 9.33
C ASP A 55 0.55 15.28 10.55
N SER A 56 -0.70 15.39 11.02
CA SER A 56 -1.18 14.62 12.18
C SER A 56 -1.31 13.13 11.86
N ALA A 57 -1.74 12.83 10.64
CA ALA A 57 -1.79 11.46 10.14
C ALA A 57 -0.37 10.89 9.95
N VAL A 58 0.57 11.68 9.45
CA VAL A 58 1.99 11.28 9.35
C VAL A 58 2.57 10.93 10.72
N ASP A 59 2.29 11.75 11.75
CA ASP A 59 2.74 11.47 13.11
C ASP A 59 2.15 10.15 13.63
N LEU A 60 0.87 9.90 13.41
CA LEU A 60 0.21 8.67 13.82
C LEU A 60 0.79 7.45 13.09
N LEU A 61 0.88 7.50 11.76
CA LEU A 61 1.35 6.37 10.94
C LEU A 61 2.82 5.98 11.23
N SER A 62 3.61 6.92 11.74
CA SER A 62 5.01 6.69 12.14
C SER A 62 5.19 6.40 13.63
N SER A 63 4.12 6.21 14.40
CA SER A 63 4.18 6.09 15.86
C SER A 63 4.57 4.70 16.39
N LEU A 64 4.57 3.65 15.54
CA LEU A 64 5.00 2.31 15.95
C LEU A 64 6.50 2.31 16.33
N ARG A 65 6.83 1.87 17.53
CA ARG A 65 8.20 1.92 18.08
C ARG A 65 8.99 0.63 17.85
N ASN A 66 8.33 -0.51 17.94
CA ASN A 66 9.00 -1.82 18.05
C ASN A 66 8.88 -2.67 16.78
N GLY A 67 8.48 -2.10 15.64
CA GLY A 67 8.27 -2.88 14.42
C GLY A 67 8.36 -2.04 13.16
N LYS A 68 7.77 -2.55 12.08
CA LYS A 68 7.67 -1.86 10.80
C LYS A 68 6.23 -1.48 10.51
N THR A 69 6.02 -0.26 10.06
CA THR A 69 4.74 0.17 9.50
C THR A 69 4.84 0.15 7.98
N LEU A 70 3.91 -0.56 7.34
CA LEU A 70 3.64 -0.47 5.91
C LEU A 70 2.34 0.33 5.74
N VAL A 71 2.36 1.36 4.92
CA VAL A 71 1.17 2.16 4.60
C VAL A 71 0.87 2.04 3.12
N THR A 72 -0.37 1.67 2.79
CA THR A 72 -0.90 1.78 1.42
C THR A 72 -1.71 3.05 1.28
N LEU A 73 -1.36 3.83 0.27
CA LEU A 73 -2.02 5.08 -0.08
C LEU A 73 -2.12 5.25 -1.61
N ALA A 74 -2.95 6.19 -2.04
CA ALA A 74 -3.05 6.61 -3.43
C ALA A 74 -2.14 7.84 -3.65
N PRO A 75 -1.03 7.71 -4.40
CA PRO A 75 -0.03 8.78 -4.52
C PRO A 75 -0.60 10.08 -5.09
N GLU A 76 -1.52 9.99 -6.04
CA GLU A 76 -2.12 11.15 -6.71
C GLU A 76 -3.02 12.02 -5.82
N VAL A 77 -3.42 11.50 -4.65
CA VAL A 77 -4.19 12.27 -3.65
C VAL A 77 -3.33 12.73 -2.48
N ALA A 78 -2.08 12.31 -2.42
CA ALA A 78 -1.13 12.74 -1.40
C ALA A 78 -0.57 14.14 -1.73
N ALA A 79 -0.39 14.98 -0.71
CA ALA A 79 0.28 16.26 -0.91
C ALA A 79 1.79 16.03 -1.19
N PRO A 80 2.42 16.90 -2.03
CA PRO A 80 3.85 16.79 -2.31
C PRO A 80 4.70 16.77 -1.03
N GLY A 81 5.69 15.86 -0.96
CA GLY A 81 6.61 15.72 0.18
C GLY A 81 6.08 14.89 1.35
N VAL A 82 4.80 14.52 1.36
CA VAL A 82 4.22 13.70 2.44
C VAL A 82 4.76 12.27 2.42
N ILE A 83 4.93 11.70 1.23
CA ILE A 83 5.54 10.37 1.09
C ILE A 83 6.98 10.38 1.61
N ALA A 84 7.77 11.41 1.22
CA ALA A 84 9.13 11.59 1.72
C ALA A 84 9.16 11.74 3.26
N SER A 85 8.17 12.44 3.85
CA SER A 85 8.06 12.58 5.30
C SER A 85 7.80 11.25 6.00
N LEU A 86 6.92 10.40 5.48
CA LEU A 86 6.67 9.06 6.00
C LEU A 86 7.92 8.18 5.90
N VAL A 87 8.58 8.17 4.74
CA VAL A 87 9.79 7.39 4.48
C VAL A 87 10.94 7.82 5.40
N ALA A 88 11.14 9.12 5.60
CA ALA A 88 12.15 9.66 6.51
C ALA A 88 11.95 9.21 7.97
N ARG A 89 10.70 8.88 8.34
CA ARG A 89 10.35 8.34 9.66
C ARG A 89 10.35 6.81 9.73
N GLY A 90 10.81 6.14 8.67
CA GLY A 90 10.96 4.68 8.61
C GLY A 90 9.71 3.89 8.24
N VAL A 91 8.66 4.57 7.76
CA VAL A 91 7.46 3.94 7.22
C VAL A 91 7.76 3.43 5.80
N ILE A 92 7.33 2.22 5.50
CA ILE A 92 7.36 1.65 4.15
C ILE A 92 6.08 2.12 3.44
N VAL A 93 6.23 2.80 2.30
CA VAL A 93 5.08 3.33 1.56
C VAL A 93 4.83 2.51 0.31
N SER A 94 3.59 2.13 0.11
CA SER A 94 3.09 1.31 -1.00
C SER A 94 1.93 2.02 -1.70
N ALA A 95 1.87 1.95 -3.03
CA ALA A 95 0.74 2.45 -3.79
C ALA A 95 -0.36 1.40 -3.92
N GLY A 96 -1.60 1.81 -3.76
CA GLY A 96 -2.78 0.99 -3.96
C GLY A 96 -4.06 1.82 -3.91
N HIS A 97 -5.16 1.25 -4.39
CA HIS A 97 -6.46 1.95 -4.46
C HIS A 97 -6.34 3.33 -5.12
N SER A 98 -5.74 3.36 -6.31
CA SER A 98 -5.17 4.58 -6.91
C SER A 98 -5.50 4.69 -8.39
N LEU A 99 -5.72 5.92 -8.84
CA LEU A 99 -5.79 6.31 -10.24
C LEU A 99 -4.49 6.93 -10.76
N ALA A 100 -3.38 6.77 -10.02
CA ALA A 100 -2.09 7.33 -10.39
C ALA A 100 -1.72 7.01 -11.84
N SER A 101 -1.22 8.01 -12.54
CA SER A 101 -0.52 7.89 -13.82
C SER A 101 0.87 7.31 -13.61
N PHE A 102 1.58 7.04 -14.70
CA PHE A 102 2.98 6.66 -14.62
C PHE A 102 3.83 7.75 -13.98
N GLU A 103 3.59 9.01 -14.35
CA GLU A 103 4.31 10.18 -13.84
C GLU A 103 4.04 10.42 -12.34
N ASP A 104 2.80 10.18 -11.87
CA ASP A 104 2.50 10.25 -10.43
C ASP A 104 3.31 9.21 -9.65
N MET A 105 3.42 7.99 -10.19
CA MET A 105 4.20 6.92 -9.59
C MET A 105 5.71 7.18 -9.63
N GLU A 106 6.23 7.75 -10.73
CA GLU A 106 7.63 8.16 -10.85
C GLU A 106 7.97 9.23 -9.80
N SER A 107 7.08 10.22 -9.64
CA SER A 107 7.23 11.24 -8.59
C SER A 107 7.22 10.62 -7.18
N ALA A 108 6.25 9.75 -6.89
CA ALA A 108 6.14 9.09 -5.60
C ALA A 108 7.34 8.17 -5.29
N ALA A 109 7.86 7.45 -6.29
CA ALA A 109 9.09 6.67 -6.16
C ALA A 109 10.31 7.57 -5.88
N GLY A 110 10.37 8.76 -6.49
CA GLY A 110 11.35 9.79 -6.19
C GLY A 110 11.29 10.29 -4.74
N GLU A 111 10.13 10.26 -4.10
CA GLU A 111 9.93 10.54 -2.67
C GLU A 111 10.23 9.32 -1.77
N GLY A 112 10.49 8.14 -2.34
CA GLY A 112 10.85 6.92 -1.61
C GLY A 112 9.74 5.88 -1.46
N LEU A 113 8.61 6.03 -2.18
CA LEU A 113 7.63 4.94 -2.31
C LEU A 113 8.33 3.73 -2.93
N SER A 114 8.18 2.57 -2.33
CA SER A 114 8.93 1.36 -2.70
C SER A 114 8.07 0.13 -2.97
N GLY A 115 6.76 0.20 -2.75
CA GLY A 115 5.87 -0.93 -2.90
C GLY A 115 4.61 -0.65 -3.73
N VAL A 116 3.98 -1.74 -4.17
CA VAL A 116 2.64 -1.74 -4.78
C VAL A 116 1.81 -2.85 -4.14
N THR A 117 0.67 -2.48 -3.61
CA THR A 117 -0.25 -3.38 -2.91
C THR A 117 -1.12 -4.08 -3.94
N HIS A 118 -1.32 -5.40 -3.81
CA HIS A 118 -2.18 -6.25 -4.66
C HIS A 118 -2.22 -5.86 -6.15
N LEU A 119 -1.02 -5.89 -6.77
CA LEU A 119 -0.81 -5.50 -8.18
C LEU A 119 -1.94 -6.00 -9.09
N PHE A 120 -2.42 -5.15 -9.98
CA PHE A 120 -3.59 -5.23 -10.87
C PHE A 120 -4.94 -4.87 -10.24
N ASN A 121 -5.12 -4.99 -8.91
CA ASN A 121 -6.40 -4.75 -8.27
C ASN A 121 -6.52 -3.29 -7.83
N ALA A 122 -7.70 -2.70 -8.04
CA ALA A 122 -8.04 -1.34 -7.65
C ALA A 122 -7.00 -0.26 -8.07
N MET A 123 -6.45 -0.35 -9.29
CA MET A 123 -5.45 0.59 -9.80
C MET A 123 -5.57 0.82 -11.31
N THR A 124 -4.82 1.78 -11.86
CA THR A 124 -4.68 2.00 -13.31
C THR A 124 -3.90 0.86 -13.95
N GLN A 125 -4.40 0.39 -15.10
CA GLN A 125 -3.86 -0.78 -15.79
C GLN A 125 -2.80 -0.39 -16.82
N LEU A 126 -1.98 -1.36 -17.26
CA LEU A 126 -0.95 -1.16 -18.27
C LEU A 126 -1.57 -0.86 -19.64
N GLY A 127 -1.47 0.39 -20.06
CA GLY A 127 -1.86 0.84 -21.39
C GLY A 127 -0.64 1.14 -22.27
N SER A 128 -0.87 1.20 -23.60
CA SER A 128 0.22 1.41 -24.56
C SER A 128 0.75 2.85 -24.62
N ARG A 129 -0.03 3.83 -24.17
CA ARG A 129 0.34 5.26 -24.16
C ARG A 129 0.38 5.85 -22.77
N GLU A 130 -0.37 5.25 -21.86
CA GLU A 130 -0.38 5.53 -20.44
C GLU A 130 -0.18 4.19 -19.71
N PRO A 131 1.04 3.91 -19.22
CA PRO A 131 1.34 2.63 -18.57
C PRO A 131 0.65 2.46 -17.22
N GLY A 132 0.22 3.54 -16.62
CA GLY A 132 -0.45 3.56 -15.32
C GLY A 132 0.41 2.99 -14.19
N LEU A 133 -0.24 2.74 -13.06
CA LEU A 133 0.42 2.20 -11.87
C LEU A 133 1.02 0.80 -12.13
N VAL A 134 0.30 -0.04 -12.89
CA VAL A 134 0.83 -1.38 -13.24
C VAL A 134 2.11 -1.29 -14.05
N GLY A 135 2.18 -0.38 -15.03
CA GLY A 135 3.39 -0.16 -15.82
C GLY A 135 4.53 0.39 -14.98
N ALA A 136 4.25 1.37 -14.14
CA ALA A 136 5.22 1.94 -13.21
C ALA A 136 5.76 0.91 -12.22
N ALA A 137 4.89 0.02 -11.70
CA ALA A 137 5.30 -1.06 -10.82
C ALA A 137 6.34 -1.99 -11.47
N ILE A 138 6.22 -2.22 -12.77
CA ILE A 138 7.14 -3.07 -13.55
C ILE A 138 8.43 -2.32 -13.87
N ASP A 139 8.31 -1.10 -14.41
CA ASP A 139 9.45 -0.34 -14.95
C ASP A 139 10.37 0.21 -13.84
N LEU A 140 9.78 0.67 -12.74
CA LEU A 140 10.52 1.24 -11.61
C LEU A 140 11.01 0.17 -10.60
N GLY A 141 10.79 -1.12 -10.83
CA GLY A 141 11.24 -2.20 -9.96
C GLY A 141 10.60 -2.18 -8.57
N LEU A 142 9.35 -1.67 -8.42
CA LEU A 142 8.68 -1.57 -7.12
C LEU A 142 8.23 -2.95 -6.62
N ILE A 143 8.51 -3.28 -5.36
CA ILE A 143 8.09 -4.56 -4.76
C ILE A 143 6.57 -4.66 -4.77
N SER A 144 6.02 -5.72 -5.34
CA SER A 144 4.60 -5.82 -5.62
C SER A 144 3.95 -7.04 -4.97
N GLY A 145 2.88 -6.82 -4.21
CA GLY A 145 2.04 -7.89 -3.70
C GLY A 145 1.18 -8.51 -4.80
N LEU A 146 1.04 -9.83 -4.80
CA LEU A 146 0.17 -10.56 -5.74
C LEU A 146 -0.81 -11.46 -4.97
N ILE A 147 -2.10 -11.32 -5.27
CA ILE A 147 -3.15 -12.25 -4.83
C ILE A 147 -3.23 -13.40 -5.84
N VAL A 148 -2.87 -14.63 -5.40
CA VAL A 148 -2.76 -15.79 -6.30
C VAL A 148 -3.85 -16.81 -5.99
N ASP A 149 -5.10 -16.36 -5.97
CA ASP A 149 -6.27 -17.17 -5.64
C ASP A 149 -7.09 -17.64 -6.87
N ARG A 150 -6.70 -17.21 -8.08
CA ARG A 150 -7.38 -17.44 -9.37
C ARG A 150 -8.73 -16.69 -9.53
N HIS A 151 -9.06 -15.78 -8.61
CA HIS A 151 -10.26 -14.96 -8.66
C HIS A 151 -9.90 -13.49 -8.89
N HIS A 152 -9.00 -12.93 -8.08
CA HIS A 152 -8.59 -11.54 -8.19
C HIS A 152 -7.65 -11.27 -9.36
N VAL A 153 -6.76 -12.20 -9.70
CA VAL A 153 -5.82 -12.03 -10.80
C VAL A 153 -5.81 -13.28 -11.69
N HIS A 154 -6.05 -13.07 -12.98
CA HIS A 154 -6.00 -14.15 -13.97
C HIS A 154 -4.59 -14.73 -14.09
N ALA A 155 -4.47 -16.05 -14.25
CA ALA A 155 -3.18 -16.74 -14.30
C ALA A 155 -2.23 -16.22 -15.40
N ALA A 156 -2.75 -15.69 -16.51
CA ALA A 156 -1.93 -15.07 -17.54
C ALA A 156 -1.29 -13.78 -17.07
N ALA A 157 -2.02 -12.93 -16.30
CA ALA A 157 -1.49 -11.71 -15.72
C ALA A 157 -0.43 -12.01 -14.65
N LEU A 158 -0.65 -13.03 -13.81
CA LEU A 158 0.36 -13.51 -12.84
C LEU A 158 1.66 -13.93 -13.55
N ARG A 159 1.55 -14.72 -14.64
CA ARG A 159 2.73 -15.12 -15.42
C ARG A 159 3.42 -13.95 -16.11
N ALA A 160 2.67 -12.95 -16.56
CA ALA A 160 3.24 -11.74 -17.17
C ALA A 160 4.02 -10.92 -16.12
N ALA A 161 3.44 -10.68 -14.94
CA ALA A 161 4.10 -10.00 -13.84
C ALA A 161 5.39 -10.74 -13.42
N TYR A 162 5.31 -12.05 -13.23
CA TYR A 162 6.48 -12.85 -12.84
C TYR A 162 7.62 -12.80 -13.88
N ARG A 163 7.29 -12.84 -15.17
CA ARG A 163 8.30 -12.74 -16.24
C ARG A 163 8.92 -11.36 -16.35
N ALA A 164 8.14 -10.31 -16.06
CA ALA A 164 8.61 -8.94 -16.14
C ALA A 164 9.46 -8.56 -14.92
N LYS A 165 9.06 -8.99 -13.72
CA LYS A 165 9.66 -8.55 -12.45
C LYS A 165 10.62 -9.58 -11.82
N GLY A 166 10.45 -10.86 -12.11
CA GLY A 166 11.16 -11.92 -11.39
C GLY A 166 10.59 -12.20 -10.00
N ALA A 167 11.23 -13.09 -9.26
CA ALA A 167 10.77 -13.48 -7.93
C ALA A 167 11.14 -12.46 -6.85
N ASP A 168 12.23 -11.74 -7.01
CA ASP A 168 12.79 -10.86 -5.98
C ASP A 168 11.97 -9.57 -5.77
N GLU A 169 11.15 -9.20 -6.75
CA GLU A 169 10.29 -8.02 -6.70
C GLU A 169 8.81 -8.37 -6.47
N LEU A 170 8.49 -9.62 -6.18
CA LEU A 170 7.13 -10.09 -5.97
C LEU A 170 6.98 -10.76 -4.62
N MET A 171 5.88 -10.46 -3.93
CA MET A 171 5.48 -11.17 -2.71
C MET A 171 4.06 -11.70 -2.84
N LEU A 172 3.80 -12.85 -2.24
CA LEU A 172 2.45 -13.42 -2.19
C LEU A 172 1.69 -12.80 -1.03
N VAL A 173 0.48 -12.35 -1.31
CA VAL A 173 -0.46 -11.83 -0.30
C VAL A 173 -1.80 -12.52 -0.45
N THR A 174 -2.52 -12.70 0.64
CA THR A 174 -3.89 -13.24 0.61
C THR A 174 -4.92 -12.14 0.48
N ASP A 175 -4.63 -10.97 1.04
CA ASP A 175 -5.56 -9.86 1.19
C ASP A 175 -6.89 -10.30 1.86
N ALA A 176 -6.79 -11.31 2.72
CA ALA A 176 -7.93 -11.89 3.37
C ALA A 176 -8.42 -11.04 4.54
N MET A 177 -9.73 -10.84 4.59
CA MET A 177 -10.41 -10.22 5.72
C MET A 177 -11.08 -11.28 6.59
N PRO A 178 -11.29 -11.03 7.91
CA PRO A 178 -12.10 -11.90 8.73
C PRO A 178 -13.48 -12.04 8.10
N SER A 179 -13.96 -13.27 7.97
CA SER A 179 -15.37 -13.49 7.62
C SER A 179 -16.25 -13.06 8.81
N VAL A 180 -17.19 -12.17 8.56
CA VAL A 180 -18.19 -11.71 9.51
C VAL A 180 -19.33 -12.69 9.56
#